data_01df00f52cef59418341d328af71e69d
#
_entry.id   01df00f52cef59418341d328af71e69d
#
_cell.length_a   1.000
_cell.length_b   1.000
_cell.length_c   1.000
_cell.angle_alpha   90.00
_cell.angle_beta   90.00
_cell.angle_gamma   90.00
#
_symmetry.space_group_name_H-M   'P 1'
#
loop_
_entity.id
_entity.type
_entity.pdbx_description
1 polymer ?
#
loop_
_entity_poly.entity_id
_entity_poly.type
_entity_poly.pdbx_seq_one_letter_code
_entity_poly.pdbx_strand_id
1 'polypeptide(L)'
;GMVRTMERLTTKPLDVHLMVEKPLDFLPELEELGVKRVSVHYEIPGGPEAALRAICAAGMQGGLVLNPETPVESALPYLAQISQLLLMTVHPGCGGQVYLPGSNEKIAAAKSLLQGQGSNTVIQVDGGITPGTLPGAYAAGARSIVAGSAVFYGNIYQNVGALRSEKAKP
;
A
#
# COMPACT_ATOMS: atom_id res chain seq x y z
N GLY A 1 16.29 -1.14 13.73
CA GLY A 1 14.92 -1.67 13.68
C GLY A 1 14.74 -2.69 12.56
N MET A 2 13.49 -3.13 12.35
CA MET A 2 13.14 -4.17 11.35
C MET A 2 13.55 -3.81 9.92
N VAL A 3 13.34 -2.56 9.48
CA VAL A 3 13.71 -2.08 8.13
C VAL A 3 15.21 -2.25 7.89
N ARG A 4 16.06 -1.86 8.86
CA ARG A 4 17.53 -2.05 8.81
C ARG A 4 17.93 -3.52 8.71
N THR A 5 17.20 -4.42 9.34
CA THR A 5 17.46 -5.85 9.22
C THR A 5 17.08 -6.36 7.83
N MET A 6 15.92 -5.94 7.32
CA MET A 6 15.44 -6.35 5.99
C MET A 6 16.35 -5.83 4.87
N GLU A 7 16.84 -4.60 4.96
CA GLU A 7 17.77 -4.01 3.99
C GLU A 7 19.02 -4.90 3.81
N ARG A 8 19.58 -5.45 4.91
CA ARG A 8 20.73 -6.35 4.86
C ARG A 8 20.43 -7.74 4.30
N LEU A 9 19.18 -8.17 4.33
CA LEU A 9 18.78 -9.54 3.95
C LEU A 9 18.23 -9.63 2.52
N THR A 10 17.96 -8.51 1.86
CA THR A 10 17.35 -8.53 0.53
C THR A 10 17.92 -7.45 -0.38
N THR A 11 18.02 -7.79 -1.66
CA THR A 11 18.28 -6.83 -2.75
C THR A 11 16.99 -6.29 -3.38
N LYS A 12 15.84 -6.73 -2.89
CA LYS A 12 14.54 -6.25 -3.39
C LYS A 12 14.26 -4.85 -2.84
N PRO A 13 13.58 -3.98 -3.62
CA PRO A 13 13.22 -2.67 -3.14
C PRO A 13 12.28 -2.79 -1.94
N LEU A 14 12.57 -2.01 -0.89
CA LEU A 14 11.71 -1.91 0.28
C LEU A 14 10.60 -0.89 0.02
N ASP A 15 9.37 -1.29 0.34
CA ASP A 15 8.16 -0.48 0.33
C ASP A 15 7.64 -0.40 1.76
N VAL A 16 7.70 0.78 2.36
CA VAL A 16 7.41 1.00 3.79
C VAL A 16 6.09 1.74 3.94
N HIS A 17 5.13 1.11 4.61
CA HIS A 17 3.88 1.74 5.01
C HIS A 17 4.00 2.23 6.45
N LEU A 18 3.95 3.55 6.65
CA LEU A 18 4.04 4.20 7.96
C LEU A 18 2.65 4.39 8.58
N MET A 19 2.32 3.56 9.57
CA MET A 19 1.12 3.71 10.40
C MET A 19 1.45 4.53 11.65
N VAL A 20 1.80 5.80 11.48
CA VAL A 20 2.25 6.70 12.54
C VAL A 20 1.67 8.10 12.36
N GLU A 21 1.50 8.85 13.45
CA GLU A 21 1.00 10.23 13.41
C GLU A 21 2.03 11.24 12.90
N LYS A 22 3.32 10.95 13.06
CA LYS A 22 4.43 11.84 12.71
C LYS A 22 5.41 11.18 11.75
N PRO A 23 5.03 10.95 10.48
CA PRO A 23 5.87 10.23 9.52
C PRO A 23 7.21 10.94 9.25
N LEU A 24 7.29 12.27 9.36
CA LEU A 24 8.51 13.04 9.13
C LEU A 24 9.67 12.60 10.03
N ASP A 25 9.38 12.15 11.25
CA ASP A 25 10.40 11.72 12.22
C ASP A 25 11.16 10.47 11.76
N PHE A 26 10.59 9.70 10.84
CA PHE A 26 11.16 8.44 10.35
C PHE A 26 11.87 8.57 9.00
N LEU A 27 11.60 9.62 8.23
CA LEU A 27 12.11 9.75 6.86
C LEU A 27 13.64 9.78 6.77
N PRO A 28 14.40 10.45 7.66
CA PRO A 28 15.86 10.46 7.58
C PRO A 28 16.47 9.04 7.70
N GLU A 29 15.94 8.19 8.61
CA GLU A 29 16.42 6.82 8.72
C GLU A 29 16.05 5.99 7.48
N LEU A 30 14.86 6.18 6.92
CA LEU A 30 14.41 5.44 5.73
C LEU A 30 15.21 5.83 4.48
N GLU A 31 15.58 7.09 4.34
CA GLU A 31 16.45 7.59 3.28
C GLU A 31 17.85 6.97 3.39
N GLU A 32 18.46 7.01 4.60
CA GLU A 32 19.77 6.39 4.87
C GLU A 32 19.79 4.90 4.53
N LEU A 33 18.68 4.19 4.77
CA LEU A 33 18.51 2.76 4.47
C LEU A 33 18.18 2.48 3.00
N GLY A 34 18.11 3.49 2.14
CA GLY A 34 17.83 3.31 0.72
C GLY A 34 16.42 2.77 0.43
N VAL A 35 15.45 3.07 1.29
CA VAL A 35 14.06 2.67 1.07
C VAL A 35 13.55 3.25 -0.24
N LYS A 36 12.93 2.41 -1.07
CA LYS A 36 12.49 2.83 -2.41
C LYS A 36 11.18 3.60 -2.37
N ARG A 37 10.24 3.18 -1.53
CA ARG A 37 8.90 3.79 -1.42
C ARG A 37 8.49 3.93 0.03
N VAL A 38 7.83 5.05 0.33
CA VAL A 38 7.23 5.30 1.64
C VAL A 38 5.79 5.76 1.44
N SER A 39 4.86 5.07 2.08
CA SER A 39 3.44 5.38 2.05
C SER A 39 2.99 5.95 3.40
N VAL A 40 2.25 7.06 3.36
CA VAL A 40 1.73 7.75 4.53
C VAL A 40 0.22 7.90 4.44
N HIS A 41 -0.46 7.85 5.57
CA HIS A 41 -1.91 7.98 5.64
C HIS A 41 -2.38 9.41 5.32
N TYR A 42 -3.50 9.49 4.60
CA TYR A 42 -4.22 10.75 4.38
C TYR A 42 -4.69 11.37 5.69
N GLU A 43 -5.09 10.53 6.64
CA GLU A 43 -5.74 10.88 7.90
C GLU A 43 -4.77 11.33 9.00
N ILE A 44 -3.48 11.45 8.74
CA ILE A 44 -2.52 11.93 9.74
C ILE A 44 -2.81 13.39 10.14
N PRO A 45 -2.49 13.79 11.38
CA PRO A 45 -2.65 15.18 11.82
C PRO A 45 -1.94 16.17 10.89
N GLY A 46 -2.66 17.17 10.41
CA GLY A 46 -2.15 18.18 9.48
C GLY A 46 -2.13 17.76 8.01
N GLY A 47 -2.57 16.53 7.69
CA GLY A 47 -2.62 15.99 6.33
C GLY A 47 -1.27 15.50 5.80
N PRO A 48 -1.28 14.80 4.64
CA PRO A 48 -0.11 14.09 4.12
C PRO A 48 0.88 14.98 3.35
N GLU A 49 0.52 16.20 3.01
CA GLU A 49 1.25 17.02 2.04
C GLU A 49 2.72 17.26 2.41
N ALA A 50 2.98 17.63 3.68
CA ALA A 50 4.35 17.89 4.13
C ALA A 50 5.20 16.61 4.07
N ALA A 51 4.63 15.47 4.45
CA ALA A 51 5.31 14.17 4.40
C ALA A 51 5.56 13.73 2.96
N LEU A 52 4.59 13.84 2.06
CA LEU A 52 4.77 13.49 0.64
C LEU A 52 5.84 14.35 -0.03
N ARG A 53 5.87 15.66 0.24
CA ARG A 53 6.95 16.53 -0.27
C ARG A 53 8.32 16.12 0.25
N ALA A 54 8.44 15.80 1.54
CA ALA A 54 9.71 15.38 2.13
C ALA A 54 10.17 14.02 1.56
N ILE A 55 9.26 13.05 1.36
CA ILE A 55 9.55 11.77 0.73
C ILE A 55 10.10 11.98 -0.68
N CYS A 56 9.45 12.82 -1.50
CA CYS A 56 9.92 13.13 -2.85
C CYS A 56 11.26 13.86 -2.85
N ALA A 57 11.47 14.81 -1.94
CA ALA A 57 12.74 15.56 -1.82
C ALA A 57 13.91 14.64 -1.43
N ALA A 58 13.66 13.60 -0.64
CA ALA A 58 14.62 12.54 -0.30
C ALA A 58 14.85 11.50 -1.42
N GLY A 59 14.29 11.70 -2.61
CA GLY A 59 14.43 10.79 -3.75
C GLY A 59 13.66 9.49 -3.65
N MET A 60 12.81 9.33 -2.64
CA MET A 60 11.93 8.19 -2.47
C MET A 60 10.61 8.37 -3.25
N GLN A 61 9.95 7.27 -3.58
CA GLN A 61 8.63 7.29 -4.20
C GLN A 61 7.56 7.49 -3.13
N GLY A 62 6.70 8.49 -3.30
CA GLY A 62 5.57 8.73 -2.42
C GLY A 62 4.42 7.74 -2.66
N GLY A 63 3.81 7.29 -1.57
CA GLY A 63 2.55 6.57 -1.55
C GLY A 63 1.55 7.26 -0.63
N LEU A 64 0.29 7.32 -1.04
CA LEU A 64 -0.82 7.80 -0.22
C LEU A 64 -1.67 6.62 0.23
N VAL A 65 -2.01 6.58 1.51
CA VAL A 65 -2.87 5.55 2.10
C VAL A 65 -4.22 6.14 2.43
N LEU A 66 -5.29 5.43 2.08
CA LEU A 66 -6.66 5.79 2.44
C LEU A 66 -7.27 4.70 3.31
N ASN A 67 -7.84 5.08 4.44
CA ASN A 67 -8.63 4.20 5.29
C ASN A 67 -9.91 3.74 4.58
N PRO A 68 -10.56 2.67 5.05
CA PRO A 68 -11.78 2.15 4.40
C PRO A 68 -12.87 3.21 4.19
N GLU A 69 -13.06 4.13 5.13
CA GLU A 69 -14.07 5.18 5.12
C GLU A 69 -13.71 6.40 4.28
N THR A 70 -12.41 6.62 4.01
CA THR A 70 -11.94 7.81 3.29
C THR A 70 -12.26 7.69 1.80
N PRO A 71 -12.98 8.66 1.20
CA PRO A 71 -13.31 8.64 -0.22
C PRO A 71 -12.07 8.65 -1.11
N VAL A 72 -12.13 7.96 -2.26
CA VAL A 72 -10.98 7.89 -3.20
C VAL A 72 -10.63 9.25 -3.81
N GLU A 73 -11.59 10.15 -3.91
CA GLU A 73 -11.44 11.53 -4.38
C GLU A 73 -10.47 12.34 -3.52
N SER A 74 -10.29 11.96 -2.25
CA SER A 74 -9.30 12.57 -1.35
C SER A 74 -7.88 12.46 -1.88
N ALA A 75 -7.59 11.52 -2.80
CA ALA A 75 -6.29 11.39 -3.43
C ALA A 75 -6.02 12.42 -4.54
N LEU A 76 -7.05 13.07 -5.09
CA LEU A 76 -6.92 13.95 -6.26
C LEU A 76 -5.83 15.02 -6.12
N PRO A 77 -5.72 15.77 -5.00
CA PRO A 77 -4.70 16.82 -4.86
C PRO A 77 -3.26 16.29 -4.85
N TYR A 78 -3.08 15.00 -4.62
CA TYR A 78 -1.77 14.38 -4.39
C TYR A 78 -1.28 13.52 -5.56
N LEU A 79 -2.08 13.30 -6.60
CA LEU A 79 -1.74 12.38 -7.70
C LEU A 79 -0.41 12.68 -8.39
N ALA A 80 -0.02 13.95 -8.46
CA ALA A 80 1.28 14.34 -9.03
C ALA A 80 2.49 14.01 -8.13
N GLN A 81 2.25 13.73 -6.85
CA GLN A 81 3.30 13.47 -5.85
C GLN A 81 3.42 11.99 -5.49
N ILE A 82 2.48 11.15 -5.93
CA ILE A 82 2.43 9.74 -5.54
C ILE A 82 2.62 8.81 -6.73
N SER A 83 3.36 7.74 -6.52
CA SER A 83 3.47 6.62 -7.46
C SER A 83 2.53 5.46 -7.10
N GLN A 84 1.96 5.50 -5.89
CA GLN A 84 1.13 4.44 -5.34
C GLN A 84 -0.02 5.01 -4.52
N LEU A 85 -1.22 4.46 -4.73
CA LEU A 85 -2.40 4.68 -3.89
C LEU A 85 -2.69 3.36 -3.16
N LEU A 86 -2.44 3.34 -1.86
CA LEU A 86 -2.72 2.19 -1.01
C LEU A 86 -4.12 2.33 -0.41
N LEU A 87 -4.96 1.35 -0.68
CA LEU A 87 -6.31 1.27 -0.12
C LEU A 87 -6.31 0.23 1.00
N MET A 88 -6.65 0.68 2.21
CA MET A 88 -6.85 -0.24 3.32
C MET A 88 -8.14 -1.04 3.07
N THR A 89 -8.02 -2.35 3.12
CA THR A 89 -9.12 -3.31 2.98
C THR A 89 -9.50 -3.96 4.31
N VAL A 90 -8.94 -3.43 5.38
CA VAL A 90 -9.28 -3.63 6.80
C VAL A 90 -9.07 -2.31 7.54
N HIS A 91 -9.57 -2.16 8.77
CA HIS A 91 -9.18 -1.02 9.61
C HIS A 91 -7.72 -1.16 10.04
N PRO A 92 -6.86 -0.12 9.85
CA PRO A 92 -5.45 -0.20 10.22
C PRO A 92 -5.25 -0.40 11.72
N GLY A 93 -4.14 -1.06 12.09
CA GLY A 93 -3.71 -1.22 13.48
C GLY A 93 -3.59 -2.65 13.97
N CYS A 94 -4.30 -3.62 13.39
CA CYS A 94 -4.21 -5.03 13.77
C CYS A 94 -4.07 -5.93 12.54
N GLY A 95 -3.18 -6.93 12.63
CA GLY A 95 -3.06 -7.96 11.60
C GLY A 95 -4.15 -9.04 11.69
N GLY A 96 -4.32 -9.82 10.62
CA GLY A 96 -5.20 -11.00 10.61
C GLY A 96 -6.70 -10.71 10.54
N GLN A 97 -7.08 -9.48 10.20
CA GLN A 97 -8.48 -9.09 10.03
C GLN A 97 -9.09 -9.63 8.73
N VAL A 98 -10.42 -9.74 8.73
CA VAL A 98 -11.20 -10.16 7.56
C VAL A 98 -11.28 -9.00 6.55
N TYR A 99 -11.13 -9.33 5.28
CA TYR A 99 -11.32 -8.39 4.15
C TYR A 99 -12.71 -7.75 4.21
N LEU A 100 -12.77 -6.42 4.21
CA LEU A 100 -14.01 -5.68 4.38
C LEU A 100 -14.91 -5.77 3.15
N PRO A 101 -16.24 -5.97 3.33
CA PRO A 101 -17.20 -5.76 2.26
C PRO A 101 -17.07 -4.34 1.68
N GLY A 102 -17.32 -4.19 0.37
CA GLY A 102 -17.18 -2.89 -0.30
C GLY A 102 -15.75 -2.54 -0.75
N SER A 103 -14.73 -3.31 -0.35
CA SER A 103 -13.34 -3.03 -0.75
C SER A 103 -13.14 -3.13 -2.27
N ASN A 104 -13.76 -4.09 -2.94
CA ASN A 104 -13.65 -4.24 -4.39
C ASN A 104 -14.28 -3.06 -5.13
N GLU A 105 -15.41 -2.56 -4.66
CA GLU A 105 -16.10 -1.38 -5.18
C GLU A 105 -15.21 -0.13 -5.04
N LYS A 106 -14.56 0.02 -3.88
CA LYS A 106 -13.61 1.11 -3.63
C LYS A 106 -12.39 1.04 -4.54
N ILE A 107 -11.83 -0.16 -4.76
CA ILE A 107 -10.71 -0.38 -5.68
C ILE A 107 -11.13 -0.02 -7.12
N ALA A 108 -12.32 -0.43 -7.55
CA ALA A 108 -12.85 -0.11 -8.88
C ALA A 108 -13.09 1.40 -9.06
N ALA A 109 -13.59 2.08 -8.02
CA ALA A 109 -13.75 3.54 -8.02
C ALA A 109 -12.38 4.24 -8.14
N ALA A 110 -11.37 3.81 -7.37
CA ALA A 110 -10.02 4.34 -7.47
C ALA A 110 -9.41 4.12 -8.87
N LYS A 111 -9.61 2.95 -9.47
CA LYS A 111 -9.17 2.66 -10.84
C LYS A 111 -9.82 3.63 -11.84
N SER A 112 -11.13 3.83 -11.75
CA SER A 112 -11.85 4.73 -12.63
C SER A 112 -11.38 6.18 -12.47
N LEU A 113 -11.17 6.63 -11.22
CA LEU A 113 -10.64 7.95 -10.90
C LEU A 113 -9.26 8.17 -11.52
N LEU A 114 -8.31 7.23 -11.30
CA LEU A 114 -6.95 7.32 -11.83
C LEU A 114 -6.94 7.34 -13.36
N GLN A 115 -7.76 6.50 -14.00
CA GLN A 115 -7.91 6.48 -15.45
C GLN A 115 -8.48 7.81 -15.99
N GLY A 116 -9.49 8.36 -15.32
CA GLY A 116 -10.09 9.66 -15.69
C GLY A 116 -9.09 10.83 -15.57
N GLN A 117 -8.10 10.70 -14.69
CA GLN A 117 -7.02 11.69 -14.52
C GLN A 117 -5.78 11.41 -15.37
N GLY A 118 -5.76 10.34 -16.17
CA GLY A 118 -4.58 9.94 -16.95
C GLY A 118 -3.38 9.56 -16.05
N SER A 119 -3.64 9.16 -14.81
CA SER A 119 -2.59 8.88 -13.82
C SER A 119 -2.05 7.44 -13.96
N ASN A 120 -0.73 7.29 -13.86
CA ASN A 120 -0.04 5.99 -13.83
C ASN A 120 0.16 5.47 -12.39
N THR A 121 -0.48 6.07 -11.40
CA THR A 121 -0.42 5.65 -9.99
C THR A 121 -0.89 4.20 -9.84
N VAL A 122 -0.08 3.38 -9.16
CA VAL A 122 -0.39 1.97 -8.93
C VAL A 122 -1.34 1.84 -7.74
N ILE A 123 -2.41 1.07 -7.89
CA ILE A 123 -3.29 0.72 -6.77
C ILE A 123 -2.68 -0.45 -6.00
N GLN A 124 -2.37 -0.21 -4.73
CA GLN A 124 -1.98 -1.22 -3.76
C GLN A 124 -3.14 -1.49 -2.79
N VAL A 125 -3.23 -2.70 -2.28
CA VAL A 125 -4.20 -3.08 -1.24
C VAL A 125 -3.51 -3.76 -0.08
N ASP A 126 -3.96 -3.47 1.14
CA ASP A 126 -3.46 -4.06 2.39
C ASP A 126 -4.60 -4.40 3.33
N GLY A 127 -4.64 -5.66 3.74
CA GLY A 127 -5.55 -6.19 4.75
C GLY A 127 -6.49 -7.29 4.24
N GLY A 128 -6.50 -8.41 4.95
CA GLY A 128 -7.41 -9.53 4.68
C GLY A 128 -7.20 -10.23 3.32
N ILE A 129 -6.04 -10.02 2.68
CA ILE A 129 -5.73 -10.66 1.40
C ILE A 129 -5.39 -12.13 1.62
N THR A 130 -6.14 -12.97 0.91
CA THR A 130 -6.01 -14.44 0.88
C THR A 130 -6.15 -14.93 -0.56
N PRO A 131 -5.89 -16.21 -0.86
CA PRO A 131 -6.20 -16.76 -2.19
C PRO A 131 -7.68 -16.58 -2.59
N GLY A 132 -8.62 -16.51 -1.62
CA GLY A 132 -10.04 -16.30 -1.90
C GLY A 132 -10.43 -14.85 -2.20
N THR A 133 -9.76 -13.85 -1.59
CA THR A 133 -10.07 -12.42 -1.78
C THR A 133 -9.25 -11.76 -2.89
N LEU A 134 -8.04 -12.27 -3.15
CA LEU A 134 -7.13 -11.73 -4.15
C LEU A 134 -7.72 -11.63 -5.56
N PRO A 135 -8.44 -12.64 -6.12
CA PRO A 135 -9.00 -12.53 -7.47
C PRO A 135 -9.94 -11.32 -7.61
N GLY A 136 -10.81 -11.09 -6.61
CA GLY A 136 -11.74 -9.94 -6.62
C GLY A 136 -10.99 -8.60 -6.59
N ALA A 137 -10.01 -8.46 -5.70
CA ALA A 137 -9.20 -7.24 -5.61
C ALA A 137 -8.43 -6.97 -6.92
N TYR A 138 -7.84 -8.02 -7.53
CA TYR A 138 -7.11 -7.90 -8.79
C TYR A 138 -8.02 -7.52 -9.96
N ALA A 139 -9.18 -8.16 -10.09
CA ALA A 139 -10.19 -7.84 -11.10
C ALA A 139 -10.69 -6.39 -10.96
N ALA A 140 -10.90 -5.92 -9.72
CA ALA A 140 -11.30 -4.55 -9.43
C ALA A 140 -10.24 -3.52 -9.81
N GLY A 141 -8.95 -3.88 -9.85
CA GLY A 141 -7.90 -2.97 -10.32
C GLY A 141 -6.62 -2.92 -9.47
N ALA A 142 -6.55 -3.64 -8.37
CA ALA A 142 -5.32 -3.74 -7.59
C ALA A 142 -4.18 -4.37 -8.41
N ARG A 143 -2.97 -3.82 -8.29
CA ARG A 143 -1.77 -4.30 -8.99
C ARG A 143 -0.59 -4.54 -8.06
N SER A 144 -0.61 -3.98 -6.86
CA SER A 144 0.32 -4.26 -5.77
C SER A 144 -0.47 -4.84 -4.59
N ILE A 145 0.02 -5.92 -4.01
CA ILE A 145 -0.72 -6.71 -3.02
C ILE A 145 0.15 -6.88 -1.78
N VAL A 146 -0.36 -6.44 -0.63
CA VAL A 146 0.24 -6.71 0.67
C VAL A 146 -0.53 -7.87 1.33
N ALA A 147 0.19 -8.92 1.68
CA ALA A 147 -0.36 -10.08 2.36
C ALA A 147 0.58 -10.49 3.50
N GLY A 148 0.10 -10.38 4.73
CA GLY A 148 0.84 -10.77 5.93
C GLY A 148 0.49 -12.20 6.35
N SER A 149 -0.62 -12.37 7.05
CA SER A 149 -1.04 -13.67 7.62
C SER A 149 -1.13 -14.78 6.57
N ALA A 150 -1.67 -14.48 5.39
CA ALA A 150 -1.79 -15.46 4.30
C ALA A 150 -0.43 -15.94 3.77
N VAL A 151 0.67 -15.20 4.00
CA VAL A 151 2.03 -15.60 3.63
C VAL A 151 2.72 -16.32 4.77
N PHE A 152 2.65 -15.78 5.99
CA PHE A 152 3.52 -16.21 7.09
C PHE A 152 2.95 -17.32 7.97
N TYR A 153 1.65 -17.66 7.88
CA TYR A 153 1.11 -18.82 8.58
C TYR A 153 1.35 -20.12 7.77
N GLY A 154 2.11 -21.04 8.36
CA GLY A 154 2.41 -22.34 7.76
C GLY A 154 3.59 -22.28 6.77
N ASN A 155 3.46 -22.92 5.61
CA ASN A 155 4.53 -23.01 4.63
C ASN A 155 4.55 -21.79 3.69
N ILE A 156 5.51 -20.90 3.89
CA ILE A 156 5.66 -19.64 3.14
C ILE A 156 5.74 -19.87 1.62
N TYR A 157 6.50 -20.88 1.17
CA TYR A 157 6.67 -21.15 -0.27
C TYR A 157 5.35 -21.57 -0.93
N GLN A 158 4.60 -22.45 -0.26
CA GLN A 158 3.29 -22.88 -0.74
C GLN A 158 2.29 -21.73 -0.75
N ASN A 159 2.28 -20.91 0.31
CA ASN A 159 1.39 -19.76 0.43
C ASN A 159 1.64 -18.72 -0.66
N VAL A 160 2.90 -18.36 -0.89
CA VAL A 160 3.28 -17.43 -1.98
C VAL A 160 2.95 -18.02 -3.35
N GLY A 161 3.17 -19.34 -3.54
CA GLY A 161 2.78 -20.05 -4.75
C GLY A 161 1.28 -19.96 -5.01
N ALA A 162 0.46 -20.21 -3.99
CA ALA A 162 -1.01 -20.11 -4.08
C ALA A 162 -1.47 -18.69 -4.46
N LEU A 163 -0.95 -17.65 -3.79
CA LEU A 163 -1.29 -16.26 -4.11
C LEU A 163 -0.89 -15.89 -5.56
N ARG A 164 0.26 -16.35 -6.04
CA ARG A 164 0.71 -16.09 -7.41
C ARG A 164 -0.15 -16.79 -8.46
N SER A 165 -0.59 -18.02 -8.19
CA SER A 165 -1.45 -18.77 -9.11
C SER A 165 -2.83 -18.13 -9.27
N GLU A 166 -3.39 -17.57 -8.19
CA GLU A 166 -4.68 -16.85 -8.25
C GLU A 166 -4.59 -15.57 -9.09
N LYS A 167 -3.46 -14.85 -9.05
CA LYS A 167 -3.21 -13.68 -9.90
C LYS A 167 -3.16 -14.04 -11.40
N ALA A 168 -2.72 -15.25 -11.74
CA ALA A 168 -2.55 -15.70 -13.13
C ALA A 168 -3.85 -16.23 -13.77
N LYS A 169 -4.93 -16.38 -13.00
CA LYS A 169 -6.23 -16.78 -13.55
C LYS A 169 -6.85 -15.62 -14.33
N PRO A 170 -7.35 -15.87 -15.56
CA PRO A 170 -7.99 -14.86 -16.41
C PRO A 170 -9.29 -14.34 -15.82
#